data_65dc1d6cd33865e2d31de6cd17852edf
#
_entry.id   65dc1d6cd33865e2d31de6cd17852edf
#
_cell.length_a   1.000
_cell.length_b   1.000
_cell.length_c   1.000
_cell.angle_alpha   90.00
_cell.angle_beta   90.00
_cell.angle_gamma   90.00
#
_symmetry.space_group_name_H-M   'P 1'
#
loop_
_entity.id
_entity.type
_entity.pdbx_description
1 polymer ?
#
loop_
_entity_poly.entity_id
_entity_poly.type
_entity_poly.pdbx_seq_one_letter_code
_entity_poly.pdbx_strand_id
1 'polypeptide(L)'
;MEQTATTKQLLEQYYSGFARKEGWETVLSDDFLFTGGDMTRPEPLVGKAAYRQVIDRFSRVFDAMRVKEMIVDGENACVIGTYDFTFPNGARITGDVAEIWKARDGKLQALTIFFDTLTFQKNTPA
;
A
#
# COMPACT_ATOMS: atom_id res chain seq x y z
N MET A 1 16.92 -19.32 -18.80
CA MET A 1 16.75 -17.86 -18.81
C MET A 1 15.74 -17.50 -17.73
N GLU A 2 16.19 -16.75 -16.76
CA GLU A 2 15.29 -16.31 -15.69
C GLU A 2 14.30 -15.28 -16.23
N GLN A 3 13.05 -15.48 -15.93
CA GLN A 3 12.02 -14.52 -16.25
C GLN A 3 11.83 -13.57 -15.08
N THR A 4 11.94 -12.29 -15.37
CA THR A 4 11.62 -11.27 -14.39
C THR A 4 10.11 -11.34 -14.08
N ALA A 5 9.75 -11.25 -12.81
CA ALA A 5 8.34 -11.24 -12.41
C ALA A 5 7.62 -10.06 -13.07
N THR A 6 6.42 -10.29 -13.58
CA THR A 6 5.60 -9.23 -14.14
C THR A 6 5.04 -8.35 -13.04
N THR A 7 4.62 -7.14 -13.41
CA THR A 7 3.96 -6.21 -12.48
C THR A 7 2.80 -6.89 -11.76
N LYS A 8 1.96 -7.60 -12.52
CA LYS A 8 0.82 -8.31 -11.94
C LYS A 8 1.24 -9.35 -10.91
N GLN A 9 2.28 -10.14 -11.24
CA GLN A 9 2.79 -11.16 -10.32
C GLN A 9 3.34 -10.53 -9.03
N LEU A 10 4.07 -9.43 -9.14
CA LEU A 10 4.59 -8.70 -7.99
C LEU A 10 3.45 -8.20 -7.10
N LEU A 11 2.41 -7.64 -7.71
CA LEU A 11 1.26 -7.13 -6.96
C LEU A 11 0.48 -8.26 -6.29
N GLU A 12 0.31 -9.39 -6.97
CA GLU A 12 -0.36 -10.55 -6.37
C GLU A 12 0.42 -11.06 -5.14
N GLN A 13 1.74 -11.10 -5.22
CA GLN A 13 2.58 -11.47 -4.09
C GLN A 13 2.49 -10.46 -2.95
N TYR A 14 2.50 -9.16 -3.28
CA TYR A 14 2.40 -8.10 -2.29
C TYR A 14 1.08 -8.19 -1.52
N TYR A 15 -0.04 -8.26 -2.24
CA TYR A 15 -1.35 -8.26 -1.59
C TYR A 15 -1.63 -9.56 -0.84
N SER A 16 -1.14 -10.68 -1.34
CA SER A 16 -1.23 -11.96 -0.63
C SER A 16 -0.47 -11.88 0.69
N GLY A 17 0.76 -11.33 0.66
CA GLY A 17 1.55 -11.16 1.87
C GLY A 17 0.94 -10.14 2.82
N PHE A 18 0.40 -9.06 2.28
CA PHE A 18 -0.25 -8.02 3.06
C PHE A 18 -1.48 -8.55 3.79
N ALA A 19 -2.30 -9.35 3.11
CA ALA A 19 -3.48 -9.96 3.72
C ALA A 19 -3.11 -10.93 4.85
N ARG A 20 -1.98 -11.65 4.70
CA ARG A 20 -1.45 -12.53 5.75
C ARG A 20 -0.65 -11.78 6.81
N LYS A 21 -0.42 -10.49 6.61
CA LYS A 21 0.38 -9.62 7.49
C LYS A 21 1.85 -10.03 7.59
N GLU A 22 2.38 -10.68 6.54
CA GLU A 22 3.79 -11.07 6.46
C GLU A 22 4.23 -11.27 5.01
N GLY A 23 5.52 -11.03 4.75
CA GLY A 23 6.13 -11.36 3.46
C GLY A 23 5.86 -10.36 2.35
N TRP A 24 5.08 -9.31 2.59
CA TRP A 24 4.74 -8.33 1.56
C TRP A 24 5.95 -7.51 1.10
N GLU A 25 6.95 -7.37 1.95
CA GLU A 25 8.11 -6.52 1.66
C GLU A 25 9.11 -7.14 0.70
N THR A 26 9.02 -8.45 0.45
CA THR A 26 10.00 -9.17 -0.37
C THR A 26 9.99 -8.72 -1.83
N VAL A 27 8.87 -8.16 -2.30
CA VAL A 27 8.72 -7.70 -3.69
C VAL A 27 9.04 -6.22 -3.86
N LEU A 28 9.39 -5.51 -2.79
CA LEU A 28 9.72 -4.10 -2.84
C LEU A 28 11.20 -3.89 -3.09
N SER A 29 11.55 -2.85 -3.86
CA SER A 29 12.94 -2.45 -4.02
C SER A 29 13.47 -1.83 -2.73
N ASP A 30 14.79 -1.89 -2.53
CA ASP A 30 15.40 -1.32 -1.31
C ASP A 30 15.21 0.19 -1.22
N ASP A 31 15.18 0.87 -2.37
CA ASP A 31 14.98 2.32 -2.47
C ASP A 31 13.52 2.68 -2.74
N PHE A 32 12.59 1.85 -2.30
CA PHE A 32 11.16 2.01 -2.51
C PHE A 32 10.67 3.41 -2.12
N LEU A 33 9.81 4.00 -2.97
CA LEU A 33 9.26 5.33 -2.75
C LEU A 33 7.78 5.22 -2.36
N PHE A 34 7.39 5.88 -1.28
CA PHE A 34 6.00 5.89 -0.83
C PHE A 34 5.50 7.32 -0.70
N THR A 35 4.37 7.62 -1.33
CA THR A 35 3.71 8.92 -1.23
C THR A 35 2.28 8.72 -0.74
N GLY A 36 1.93 9.38 0.34
CA GLY A 36 0.67 9.15 1.04
C GLY A 36 -0.53 9.96 0.57
N GLY A 37 -0.41 10.70 -0.55
CA GLY A 37 -1.54 11.47 -1.07
C GLY A 37 -1.87 12.74 -0.29
N ASP A 38 -1.07 13.11 0.70
CA ASP A 38 -1.25 14.33 1.48
C ASP A 38 -0.65 15.51 0.72
N MET A 39 -1.49 16.47 0.33
CA MET A 39 -1.05 17.63 -0.45
C MET A 39 -0.09 18.54 0.31
N THR A 40 -0.07 18.45 1.64
CA THR A 40 0.87 19.23 2.47
C THR A 40 2.23 18.56 2.60
N ARG A 41 2.34 17.30 2.18
CA ARG A 41 3.58 16.52 2.21
C ARG A 41 3.74 15.78 0.89
N PRO A 42 4.07 16.51 -0.20
CA PRO A 42 4.15 15.90 -1.52
C PRO A 42 5.42 15.05 -1.73
N GLU A 43 6.44 15.22 -0.89
CA GLU A 43 7.69 14.49 -1.04
C GLU A 43 7.50 13.02 -0.64
N PRO A 44 8.02 12.08 -1.44
CA PRO A 44 7.94 10.67 -1.08
C PRO A 44 8.86 10.33 0.09
N LEU A 45 8.45 9.35 0.88
CA LEU A 45 9.34 8.68 1.81
C LEU A 45 10.23 7.75 1.02
N VAL A 46 11.52 7.75 1.30
CA VAL A 46 12.50 6.98 0.56
C VAL A 46 12.97 5.79 1.39
N GLY A 47 12.89 4.62 0.79
CA GLY A 47 13.44 3.40 1.37
C GLY A 47 12.40 2.46 1.91
N LYS A 48 12.68 1.18 1.78
CA LYS A 48 11.83 0.10 2.27
C LYS A 48 11.65 0.20 3.79
N ALA A 49 12.68 0.58 4.54
CA ALA A 49 12.62 0.71 5.99
C ALA A 49 11.64 1.82 6.42
N ALA A 50 11.63 2.94 5.70
CA ALA A 50 10.69 4.02 5.99
C ALA A 50 9.24 3.58 5.75
N TYR A 51 9.00 2.86 4.67
CA TYR A 51 7.68 2.33 4.36
C TYR A 51 7.23 1.31 5.40
N ARG A 52 8.15 0.47 5.89
CA ARG A 52 7.84 -0.50 6.94
C ARG A 52 7.31 0.20 8.19
N GLN A 53 7.87 1.35 8.55
CA GLN A 53 7.37 2.13 9.69
C GLN A 53 5.94 2.64 9.46
N VAL A 54 5.62 3.03 8.22
CA VAL A 54 4.25 3.44 7.86
C VAL A 54 3.29 2.26 8.08
N ILE A 55 3.67 1.08 7.59
CA ILE A 55 2.84 -0.12 7.72
C ILE A 55 2.71 -0.55 9.19
N ASP A 56 3.76 -0.41 10.00
CA ASP A 56 3.68 -0.71 11.43
C ASP A 56 2.62 0.15 12.13
N ARG A 57 2.58 1.45 11.81
CA ARG A 57 1.55 2.33 12.36
C ARG A 57 0.16 1.97 11.83
N PHE A 58 0.07 1.70 10.54
CA PHE A 58 -1.17 1.33 9.88
C PHE A 58 -1.74 0.02 10.46
N SER A 59 -0.88 -0.93 10.78
CA SER A 59 -1.29 -2.24 11.29
C SER A 59 -2.06 -2.14 12.61
N ARG A 60 -1.92 -1.05 13.33
CA ARG A 60 -2.64 -0.85 14.60
C ARG A 60 -4.15 -0.67 14.41
N VAL A 61 -4.56 -0.24 13.24
CA VAL A 61 -5.98 -0.01 12.92
C VAL A 61 -6.48 -0.92 11.80
N PHE A 62 -5.58 -1.58 11.10
CA PHE A 62 -5.90 -2.42 9.96
C PHE A 62 -6.37 -3.81 10.39
N ASP A 63 -7.57 -4.20 9.98
CA ASP A 63 -8.12 -5.53 10.27
C ASP A 63 -7.96 -6.47 9.06
N ALA A 64 -8.42 -6.04 7.90
CA ALA A 64 -8.42 -6.88 6.70
C ALA A 64 -8.50 -6.02 5.45
N MET A 65 -8.12 -6.60 4.33
CA MET A 65 -8.29 -5.96 3.04
C MET A 65 -8.55 -7.00 1.95
N ARG A 66 -9.11 -6.53 0.85
CA ARG A 66 -9.33 -7.32 -0.34
C ARG A 66 -9.15 -6.43 -1.57
N VAL A 67 -8.59 -7.00 -2.62
CA VAL A 67 -8.43 -6.29 -3.89
C VAL A 67 -9.79 -6.27 -4.58
N LYS A 68 -10.28 -5.06 -4.84
CA LYS A 68 -11.55 -4.84 -5.53
C LYS A 68 -11.35 -4.77 -7.04
N GLU A 69 -10.28 -4.11 -7.47
CA GLU A 69 -9.99 -3.91 -8.89
C GLU A 69 -8.50 -3.75 -9.09
N MET A 70 -7.96 -4.33 -10.15
CA MET A 70 -6.56 -4.21 -10.49
C MET A 70 -6.43 -3.94 -11.99
N ILE A 71 -5.82 -2.81 -12.32
CA ILE A 71 -5.57 -2.39 -13.70
C ILE A 71 -4.06 -2.33 -13.87
N VAL A 72 -3.52 -3.10 -14.81
CA VAL A 72 -2.07 -3.16 -15.06
C VAL A 72 -1.79 -2.76 -16.50
N ASP A 73 -0.84 -1.85 -16.67
CA ASP A 73 -0.36 -1.41 -17.98
C ASP A 73 1.17 -1.36 -17.93
N GLY A 74 1.82 -2.42 -18.40
CA GLY A 74 3.27 -2.52 -18.37
C GLY A 74 3.80 -2.49 -16.94
N GLU A 75 4.65 -1.52 -16.65
CA GLU A 75 5.25 -1.34 -15.32
C GLU A 75 4.40 -0.42 -14.42
N ASN A 76 3.24 0.02 -14.89
CA ASN A 76 2.34 0.87 -14.13
C ASN A 76 1.07 0.10 -13.78
N ALA A 77 0.52 0.38 -12.61
CA ALA A 77 -0.73 -0.26 -12.20
C ALA A 77 -1.51 0.65 -11.27
N CYS A 78 -2.82 0.44 -11.27
CA CYS A 78 -3.71 1.05 -10.29
C CYS A 78 -4.53 -0.07 -9.65
N VAL A 79 -4.51 -0.11 -8.33
CA VAL A 79 -5.26 -1.12 -7.58
C VAL A 79 -6.22 -0.39 -6.65
N ILE A 80 -7.49 -0.82 -6.66
CA ILE A 80 -8.46 -0.36 -5.67
C ILE A 80 -8.58 -1.47 -4.65
N GLY A 81 -8.19 -1.18 -3.41
CA GLY A 81 -8.33 -2.10 -2.30
C GLY A 81 -9.43 -1.65 -1.36
N THR A 82 -10.24 -2.58 -0.88
CA THR A 82 -11.23 -2.31 0.15
C THR A 82 -10.65 -2.73 1.48
N TYR A 83 -10.59 -1.80 2.43
CA TYR A 83 -9.93 -1.98 3.71
C TYR A 83 -10.92 -1.86 4.85
N ASP A 84 -10.79 -2.76 5.82
CA ASP A 84 -11.55 -2.71 7.07
C ASP A 84 -10.65 -2.20 8.18
N PHE A 85 -11.13 -1.21 8.92
CA PHE A 85 -10.40 -0.57 10.01
C PHE A 85 -11.19 -0.62 11.31
N THR A 86 -10.47 -0.81 12.42
CA THR A 86 -11.01 -0.57 13.76
C THR A 86 -10.10 0.44 14.45
N PHE A 87 -10.64 1.61 14.76
CA PHE A 87 -9.88 2.69 15.36
C PHE A 87 -9.90 2.61 16.89
N PRO A 88 -8.95 3.28 17.58
CA PRO A 88 -8.89 3.23 19.05
C PRO A 88 -10.15 3.72 19.74
N ASN A 89 -10.93 4.60 19.09
CA ASN A 89 -12.21 5.07 19.62
C ASN A 89 -13.35 4.07 19.43
N GLY A 90 -13.08 2.87 18.89
CA GLY A 90 -14.08 1.84 18.65
C GLY A 90 -14.80 1.95 17.31
N ALA A 91 -14.54 2.99 16.53
CA ALA A 91 -15.18 3.14 15.21
C ALA A 91 -14.68 2.06 14.25
N ARG A 92 -15.61 1.42 13.55
CA ARG A 92 -15.31 0.45 12.49
C ARG A 92 -15.68 1.08 11.16
N ILE A 93 -14.72 1.16 10.28
CA ILE A 93 -14.89 1.84 8.99
C ILE A 93 -14.36 0.94 7.89
N THR A 94 -15.14 0.82 6.81
CA THR A 94 -14.72 0.13 5.59
C THR A 94 -14.65 1.15 4.47
N GLY A 95 -13.54 1.19 3.75
CA GLY A 95 -13.37 2.15 2.67
C GLY A 95 -12.42 1.67 1.61
N ASP A 96 -12.53 2.30 0.44
CA ASP A 96 -11.66 2.00 -0.69
C ASP A 96 -10.45 2.92 -0.69
N VAL A 97 -9.30 2.36 -1.06
CA VAL A 97 -8.04 3.08 -1.23
C VAL A 97 -7.57 2.87 -2.65
N ALA A 98 -7.23 3.94 -3.34
CA ALA A 98 -6.62 3.87 -4.66
C ALA A 98 -5.10 3.83 -4.50
N GLU A 99 -4.47 2.83 -5.10
CA GLU A 99 -3.05 2.57 -4.96
C GLU A 99 -2.41 2.55 -6.34
N ILE A 100 -1.54 3.52 -6.61
CA ILE A 100 -0.87 3.65 -7.89
C ILE A 100 0.56 3.16 -7.75
N TRP A 101 0.89 2.12 -8.52
CA TRP A 101 2.15 1.42 -8.41
C TRP A 101 3.03 1.62 -9.62
N LYS A 102 4.33 1.60 -9.38
CA LYS A 102 5.34 1.48 -10.45
C LYS A 102 6.25 0.32 -10.13
N ALA A 103 6.45 -0.54 -11.13
CA ALA A 103 7.41 -1.64 -11.04
C ALA A 103 8.63 -1.30 -11.90
N ARG A 104 9.79 -1.83 -11.52
CA ARG A 104 11.03 -1.67 -12.28
C ARG A 104 11.98 -2.78 -11.90
N ASP A 105 12.62 -3.38 -12.90
CA ASP A 105 13.66 -4.39 -12.71
C ASP A 105 13.21 -5.54 -11.80
N GLY A 106 11.96 -5.98 -11.97
CA GLY A 106 11.43 -7.12 -11.23
C GLY A 106 11.08 -6.84 -9.78
N LYS A 107 10.91 -5.57 -9.42
CA LYS A 107 10.51 -5.15 -8.08
C LYS A 107 9.48 -4.05 -8.15
N LEU A 108 8.67 -3.90 -7.10
CA LEU A 108 7.81 -2.74 -6.94
C LEU A 108 8.67 -1.59 -6.46
N GLN A 109 8.69 -0.50 -7.24
CA GLN A 109 9.59 0.63 -7.05
C GLN A 109 8.93 1.77 -6.29
N ALA A 110 7.66 2.02 -6.55
CA ALA A 110 6.97 3.17 -5.96
C ALA A 110 5.48 2.91 -5.79
N LEU A 111 4.93 3.51 -4.76
CA LEU A 111 3.50 3.48 -4.46
C LEU A 111 3.04 4.88 -4.08
N THR A 112 1.94 5.32 -4.70
CA THR A 112 1.22 6.52 -4.28
C THR A 112 -0.20 6.10 -3.91
N ILE A 113 -0.67 6.48 -2.73
CA ILE A 113 -2.02 6.12 -2.29
C ILE A 113 -2.91 7.36 -2.18
N PHE A 114 -4.20 7.15 -2.45
CA PHE A 114 -5.24 8.16 -2.24
C PHE A 114 -6.38 7.52 -1.48
N PHE A 115 -6.77 8.14 -0.38
CA PHE A 115 -7.85 7.63 0.46
C PHE A 115 -8.51 8.80 1.21
N ASP A 116 -9.57 8.51 1.92
CA ASP A 116 -10.30 9.49 2.72
C ASP A 116 -9.49 9.85 3.98
N THR A 117 -8.57 10.79 3.82
CA THR A 117 -7.69 11.21 4.91
C THR A 117 -8.46 11.91 6.03
N LEU A 118 -9.56 12.55 5.71
CA LEU A 118 -10.36 13.25 6.73
C LEU A 118 -10.99 12.28 7.73
N THR A 119 -11.64 11.23 7.23
CA THR A 119 -12.23 10.20 8.11
C THR A 119 -11.15 9.54 8.95
N PHE A 120 -10.02 9.20 8.32
CA PHE A 120 -8.91 8.57 9.01
C PHE A 120 -8.38 9.47 10.13
N GLN A 121 -8.16 10.74 9.83
CA GLN A 121 -7.64 11.73 10.77
C GLN A 121 -8.58 11.96 11.97
N LYS A 122 -9.88 11.99 11.71
CA LYS A 122 -10.88 12.19 12.78
C LYS A 122 -10.92 11.06 13.80
N ASN A 123 -10.51 9.86 13.39
CA ASN A 123 -10.62 8.66 14.21
C ASN A 123 -9.28 8.20 14.79
N THR A 124 -8.18 8.81 14.39
CA THR A 124 -6.86 8.52 14.96
C THR A 124 -6.52 9.56 16.03
N PRO A 125 -5.89 9.16 17.13
CA PRO A 125 -5.46 10.11 18.16
C PRO A 125 -4.45 11.12 17.59
N ALA A 126 -4.51 12.33 18.07
CA ALA A 126 -3.56 13.37 17.70
C ALA A 126 -2.14 13.03 18.18
#